data_576e30c37e5e964c5c2628011bbdf236
#
_entry.id   576e30c37e5e964c5c2628011bbdf236
#
_cell.length_a   1.000
_cell.length_b   1.000
_cell.length_c   1.000
_cell.angle_alpha   90.00
_cell.angle_beta   90.00
_cell.angle_gamma   90.00
#
_symmetry.space_group_name_H-M   'P 1'
#
loop_
_entity.id
_entity.type
_entity.pdbx_description
1 polymer ?
#
loop_
_entity_poly.entity_id
_entity_poly.type
_entity_poly.pdbx_seq_one_letter_code
_entity_poly.pdbx_strand_id
1 'polypeptide(L)'
;MKGHHGPVDTIMLDKPYAEHSAISREMRYLFPKNFLLTSLAVPSILLAVEIVIVDLNREVSAEQVIELLAKTPRVILVKSDDGLHSTDAIFEYIRRTARPSADIYELCVWYEHIEASNRRLKIVQAFDPHCIQTPEIIDAIRALCSVKEKEESLNQTNKALRLLNPGIYP
;
A
#
# COMPACT_ATOMS: atom_id res chain seq x y z
N MET A 1 -2.63 -22.99 10.73
CA MET A 1 -2.24 -23.37 9.36
C MET A 1 -0.77 -23.06 9.18
N LYS A 2 0.05 -24.01 8.79
CA LYS A 2 1.48 -23.75 8.51
C LYS A 2 1.54 -22.99 7.19
N GLY A 3 1.99 -21.75 7.23
CA GLY A 3 2.31 -21.00 6.01
C GLY A 3 3.36 -21.77 5.20
N HIS A 4 3.09 -21.99 3.95
CA HIS A 4 4.09 -22.53 3.03
C HIS A 4 5.11 -21.42 2.74
N HIS A 5 6.20 -21.41 3.50
CA HIS A 5 7.43 -20.72 3.13
C HIS A 5 8.23 -21.59 2.14
N GLY A 6 7.60 -21.92 1.03
CA GLY A 6 8.29 -22.60 -0.07
C GLY A 6 8.90 -21.56 -1.02
N PRO A 7 9.98 -21.91 -1.75
CA PRO A 7 10.45 -21.07 -2.83
C PRO A 7 9.30 -20.83 -3.80
N VAL A 8 9.21 -19.63 -4.32
CA VAL A 8 8.24 -19.29 -5.38
C VAL A 8 8.62 -20.11 -6.61
N ASP A 9 7.89 -21.18 -6.89
CA ASP A 9 8.21 -22.11 -7.98
C ASP A 9 7.93 -21.47 -9.36
N THR A 10 7.12 -20.41 -9.39
CA THR A 10 6.74 -19.77 -10.65
C THR A 10 6.48 -18.29 -10.43
N ILE A 11 7.19 -17.45 -11.17
CA ILE A 11 6.87 -16.05 -11.34
C ILE A 11 6.05 -15.94 -12.62
N MET A 12 4.79 -15.56 -12.51
CA MET A 12 3.97 -15.27 -13.67
C MET A 12 4.20 -13.82 -14.09
N LEU A 13 4.89 -13.66 -15.23
CA LEU A 13 4.92 -12.37 -15.90
C LEU A 13 3.60 -12.20 -16.63
N ASP A 14 2.73 -11.38 -16.09
CA ASP A 14 1.54 -11.00 -16.81
C ASP A 14 1.94 -10.11 -18.00
N LYS A 15 1.13 -10.15 -19.06
CA LYS A 15 1.35 -9.24 -20.19
C LYS A 15 1.38 -7.81 -19.68
N PRO A 16 2.22 -6.92 -20.25
CA PRO A 16 2.25 -5.53 -19.80
C PRO A 16 0.82 -5.01 -19.68
N TYR A 17 0.42 -4.66 -18.48
CA TYR A 17 -0.92 -4.19 -18.14
C TYR A 17 -1.32 -2.92 -18.90
N ALA A 18 -0.38 -2.36 -19.67
CA ALA A 18 -0.52 -1.10 -20.38
C ALA A 18 -1.71 -1.01 -21.34
N GLU A 19 -2.28 -2.13 -21.80
CA GLU A 19 -3.33 -2.06 -22.82
C GLU A 19 -4.71 -2.58 -22.38
N HIS A 20 -4.82 -3.37 -21.32
CA HIS A 20 -6.04 -4.15 -21.07
C HIS A 20 -6.68 -4.05 -19.68
N SER A 21 -6.05 -3.45 -18.68
CA SER A 21 -6.68 -3.31 -17.37
C SER A 21 -7.55 -2.05 -17.27
N ALA A 22 -8.67 -2.13 -16.53
CA ALA A 22 -9.49 -0.98 -16.19
C ALA A 22 -8.66 0.10 -15.49
N ILE A 23 -7.77 -0.30 -14.58
CA ILE A 23 -6.87 0.57 -13.83
C ILE A 23 -5.94 1.35 -14.76
N SER A 24 -5.33 0.71 -15.77
CA SER A 24 -4.44 1.44 -16.69
C SER A 24 -5.19 2.46 -17.56
N ARG A 25 -6.46 2.21 -17.88
CA ARG A 25 -7.30 3.17 -18.58
C ARG A 25 -7.63 4.37 -17.69
N GLU A 26 -8.06 4.12 -16.46
CA GLU A 26 -8.38 5.17 -15.49
C GLU A 26 -7.17 6.02 -15.15
N MET A 27 -6.01 5.40 -14.92
CA MET A 27 -4.76 6.10 -14.67
C MET A 27 -4.33 7.00 -15.84
N ARG A 28 -4.61 6.63 -17.08
CA ARG A 28 -4.34 7.49 -18.26
C ARG A 28 -5.21 8.75 -18.30
N TYR A 29 -6.41 8.73 -17.73
CA TYR A 29 -7.23 9.94 -17.59
C TYR A 29 -6.66 10.88 -16.54
N LEU A 30 -6.13 10.34 -15.44
CA LEU A 30 -5.53 11.11 -14.37
C LEU A 30 -4.10 11.58 -14.72
N PHE A 31 -3.34 10.76 -15.45
CA PHE A 31 -1.94 11.00 -15.81
C PHE A 31 -1.72 10.83 -17.33
N PRO A 32 -2.13 11.80 -18.15
CA PRO A 32 -2.19 11.63 -19.61
C PRO A 32 -0.84 11.52 -20.32
N LYS A 33 0.30 11.73 -19.63
CA LYS A 33 1.63 11.72 -20.25
C LYS A 33 2.54 10.67 -19.62
N ASN A 34 3.01 9.74 -20.47
CA ASN A 34 4.13 8.83 -20.21
C ASN A 34 4.01 7.97 -18.93
N PHE A 35 2.84 7.42 -18.68
CA PHE A 35 2.65 6.46 -17.61
C PHE A 35 2.99 5.05 -18.12
N LEU A 36 4.04 4.45 -17.56
CA LEU A 36 4.42 3.07 -17.78
C LEU A 36 4.05 2.27 -16.53
N LEU A 37 3.17 1.30 -16.67
CA LEU A 37 2.82 0.37 -15.62
C LEU A 37 3.34 -1.02 -15.98
N THR A 38 4.13 -1.59 -15.11
CA THR A 38 4.55 -3.00 -15.19
C THR A 38 4.09 -3.70 -13.93
N SER A 39 3.39 -4.82 -14.06
CA SER A 39 3.00 -5.64 -12.93
C SER A 39 3.67 -7.00 -12.99
N LEU A 40 3.99 -7.50 -11.81
CA LEU A 40 4.54 -8.83 -11.59
C LEU A 40 3.64 -9.52 -10.57
N ALA A 41 2.97 -10.59 -10.99
CA ALA A 41 2.18 -11.40 -10.09
C ALA A 41 3.08 -12.42 -9.38
N VAL A 42 3.14 -12.32 -8.07
CA VAL A 42 3.85 -13.28 -7.21
C VAL A 42 2.80 -14.02 -6.38
N PRO A 43 2.83 -15.35 -6.33
CA PRO A 43 1.90 -16.10 -5.49
C PRO A 43 2.06 -15.67 -4.03
N SER A 44 1.02 -15.06 -3.48
CA SER A 44 0.94 -14.67 -2.08
C SER A 44 -0.41 -15.09 -1.52
N ILE A 45 -0.41 -15.61 -0.30
CA ILE A 45 -1.64 -16.10 0.35
C ILE A 45 -2.28 -15.01 1.20
N LEU A 46 -1.46 -14.09 1.73
CA LEU A 46 -1.92 -13.13 2.74
C LEU A 46 -2.08 -11.71 2.20
N LEU A 47 -1.04 -11.16 1.59
CA LEU A 47 -1.02 -9.79 1.09
C LEU A 47 -0.47 -9.76 -0.34
N ALA A 48 -0.97 -8.83 -1.13
CA ALA A 48 -0.32 -8.45 -2.38
C ALA A 48 0.95 -7.66 -2.08
N VAL A 49 2.00 -7.89 -2.86
CA VAL A 49 3.25 -7.11 -2.82
C VAL A 49 3.45 -6.45 -4.16
N GLU A 50 3.75 -5.17 -4.13
CA GLU A 50 4.02 -4.38 -5.34
C GLU A 50 5.35 -3.64 -5.23
N ILE A 51 6.05 -3.57 -6.35
CA ILE A 51 7.18 -2.67 -6.56
C ILE A 51 6.68 -1.53 -7.43
N VAL A 52 6.64 -0.34 -6.86
CA VAL A 52 6.20 0.88 -7.55
C VAL A 52 7.45 1.67 -7.95
N ILE A 53 7.57 1.96 -9.24
CA ILE A 53 8.63 2.81 -9.79
C ILE A 53 7.96 3.97 -10.51
N VAL A 54 8.28 5.19 -10.09
CA VAL A 54 7.73 6.41 -10.68
C VAL A 54 8.82 7.41 -11.02
N ASP A 55 8.67 8.08 -12.15
CA ASP A 55 9.50 9.22 -12.54
C ASP A 55 8.80 10.52 -12.08
N LEU A 56 9.47 11.27 -11.24
CA LEU A 56 8.96 12.49 -10.63
C LEU A 56 9.30 13.73 -11.46
N ASN A 57 8.50 14.77 -11.35
CA ASN A 57 8.75 16.05 -12.03
C ASN A 57 9.95 16.82 -11.45
N ARG A 58 10.36 16.48 -10.21
CA ARG A 58 11.50 17.08 -9.51
C ARG A 58 12.27 16.01 -8.75
N GLU A 59 13.50 16.33 -8.40
CA GLU A 59 14.29 15.49 -7.50
C GLU A 59 13.72 15.54 -6.08
N VAL A 60 13.72 14.40 -5.43
CA VAL A 60 13.37 14.22 -4.02
C VAL A 60 14.36 13.27 -3.38
N SER A 61 14.59 13.40 -2.08
CA SER A 61 15.38 12.44 -1.33
C SER A 61 14.48 11.35 -0.74
N ALA A 62 15.06 10.20 -0.42
CA ALA A 62 14.34 9.12 0.26
C ALA A 62 13.76 9.59 1.61
N GLU A 63 14.51 10.41 2.35
CA GLU A 63 14.08 10.98 3.63
C GLU A 63 12.82 11.84 3.49
N GLN A 64 12.75 12.67 2.45
CA GLN A 64 11.55 13.48 2.17
C GLN A 64 10.33 12.60 1.89
N VAL A 65 10.52 11.51 1.16
CA VAL A 65 9.45 10.54 0.88
C VAL A 65 9.02 9.83 2.16
N ILE A 66 9.97 9.37 2.96
CA ILE A 66 9.72 8.73 4.26
C ILE A 66 8.92 9.66 5.17
N GLU A 67 9.36 10.92 5.30
CA GLU A 67 8.66 11.90 6.12
C GLU A 67 7.23 12.16 5.65
N LEU A 68 7.00 12.20 4.35
CA LEU A 68 5.67 12.35 3.76
C LEU A 68 4.80 11.13 4.07
N LEU A 69 5.29 9.94 3.78
CA LEU A 69 4.54 8.69 3.98
C LEU A 69 4.23 8.45 5.46
N ALA A 70 5.17 8.75 6.36
CA ALA A 70 4.96 8.62 7.81
C ALA A 70 3.85 9.52 8.37
N LYS A 71 3.43 10.54 7.61
CA LYS A 71 2.31 11.45 7.97
C LYS A 71 1.05 11.19 7.15
N THR A 72 1.15 10.33 6.14
CA THR A 72 0.01 10.05 5.24
C THR A 72 -0.99 9.12 5.93
N PRO A 73 -2.26 9.50 6.05
CA PRO A 73 -3.28 8.64 6.64
C PRO A 73 -3.33 7.26 5.95
N ARG A 74 -3.51 6.21 6.74
CA ARG A 74 -3.64 4.82 6.26
C ARG A 74 -2.41 4.27 5.55
N VAL A 75 -1.27 4.93 5.73
CA VAL A 75 0.05 4.42 5.33
C VAL A 75 0.86 4.16 6.59
N ILE A 76 1.46 2.98 6.66
CA ILE A 76 2.42 2.64 7.70
C ILE A 76 3.75 2.23 7.07
N LEU A 77 4.83 2.72 7.64
CA LEU A 77 6.18 2.31 7.27
C LEU A 77 6.59 1.16 8.20
N VAL A 78 6.97 0.04 7.62
CA VAL A 78 7.39 -1.16 8.35
C VAL A 78 8.87 -1.41 8.13
N LYS A 79 9.55 -1.92 9.16
CA LYS A 79 10.98 -2.18 9.11
C LYS A 79 11.27 -3.68 9.09
N SER A 80 12.04 -4.09 8.08
CA SER A 80 12.50 -5.47 7.94
C SER A 80 13.41 -5.89 9.09
N ASP A 81 14.30 -5.00 9.51
CA ASP A 81 15.25 -5.25 10.59
C ASP A 81 14.59 -5.44 11.96
N ASP A 82 13.42 -4.87 12.15
CA ASP A 82 12.61 -5.00 13.37
C ASP A 82 11.67 -6.22 13.32
N GLY A 83 11.79 -7.07 12.29
CA GLY A 83 11.07 -8.33 12.16
C GLY A 83 9.90 -8.33 11.17
N LEU A 84 9.54 -7.19 10.56
CA LEU A 84 8.45 -7.10 9.57
C LEU A 84 8.94 -7.30 8.13
N HIS A 85 9.78 -8.31 7.92
CA HIS A 85 10.44 -8.61 6.64
C HIS A 85 9.61 -9.44 5.67
N SER A 86 8.39 -9.83 6.05
CA SER A 86 7.52 -10.65 5.21
C SER A 86 6.05 -10.26 5.36
N THR A 87 5.23 -10.64 4.40
CA THR A 87 3.77 -10.44 4.46
C THR A 87 3.13 -11.16 5.65
N ASP A 88 3.65 -12.33 6.01
CA ASP A 88 3.21 -13.09 7.18
C ASP A 88 3.52 -12.35 8.50
N ALA A 89 4.72 -11.79 8.59
CA ALA A 89 5.13 -11.01 9.77
C ALA A 89 4.27 -9.76 9.97
N ILE A 90 3.97 -9.03 8.89
CA ILE A 90 3.06 -7.87 8.90
C ILE A 90 1.66 -8.29 9.34
N PHE A 91 1.14 -9.37 8.76
CA PHE A 91 -0.18 -9.90 9.08
C PHE A 91 -0.28 -10.27 10.57
N GLU A 92 0.68 -11.02 11.11
CA GLU A 92 0.72 -11.40 12.53
C GLU A 92 0.89 -10.19 13.45
N TYR A 93 1.68 -9.21 13.06
CA TYR A 93 1.84 -7.98 13.84
C TYR A 93 0.50 -7.25 13.99
N ILE A 94 -0.21 -7.03 12.88
CA ILE A 94 -1.50 -6.32 12.90
C ILE A 94 -2.56 -7.13 13.66
N ARG A 95 -2.56 -8.44 13.50
CA ARG A 95 -3.47 -9.34 14.23
C ARG A 95 -3.30 -9.24 15.73
N ARG A 96 -2.06 -9.12 16.20
CA ARG A 96 -1.74 -9.05 17.64
C ARG A 96 -1.95 -7.67 18.23
N THR A 97 -1.65 -6.63 17.48
CA THR A 97 -1.57 -5.25 18.00
C THR A 97 -2.81 -4.42 17.76
N ALA A 98 -3.52 -4.64 16.67
CA ALA A 98 -4.63 -3.80 16.27
C ALA A 98 -5.95 -4.55 16.12
N ARG A 99 -5.96 -5.61 15.31
CA ARG A 99 -7.20 -6.26 14.87
C ARG A 99 -7.09 -7.79 14.90
N PRO A 100 -7.78 -8.46 15.84
CA PRO A 100 -7.79 -9.93 15.90
C PRO A 100 -8.32 -10.62 14.63
N SER A 101 -9.19 -9.95 13.85
CA SER A 101 -9.67 -10.41 12.55
C SER A 101 -8.57 -10.43 11.49
N ALA A 102 -7.49 -9.70 11.73
CA ALA A 102 -6.36 -9.55 10.82
C ALA A 102 -6.68 -8.85 9.48
N ASP A 103 -7.81 -8.14 9.39
CA ASP A 103 -8.09 -7.28 8.25
C ASP A 103 -7.04 -6.16 8.16
N ILE A 104 -6.39 -5.98 7.03
CA ILE A 104 -5.38 -4.96 6.83
C ILE A 104 -5.93 -3.88 5.93
N TYR A 105 -6.22 -2.74 6.53
CA TYR A 105 -6.78 -1.57 5.84
C TYR A 105 -5.70 -0.54 5.47
N GLU A 106 -4.48 -0.73 5.97
CA GLU A 106 -3.34 0.14 5.71
C GLU A 106 -2.52 -0.34 4.52
N LEU A 107 -1.92 0.63 3.83
CA LEU A 107 -0.82 0.39 2.92
C LEU A 107 0.47 0.26 3.74
N CYS A 108 1.11 -0.90 3.68
CA CYS A 108 2.36 -1.18 4.37
C CYS A 108 3.53 -0.93 3.40
N VAL A 109 4.41 -0.01 3.71
CA VAL A 109 5.58 0.30 2.88
C VAL A 109 6.84 -0.07 3.64
N TRP A 110 7.71 -0.87 3.03
CA TRP A 110 9.00 -1.21 3.64
C TRP A 110 9.94 -0.02 3.60
N TYR A 111 10.32 0.42 4.80
CA TYR A 111 11.17 1.59 5.03
C TYR A 111 12.50 1.52 4.27
N GLU A 112 13.18 0.38 4.32
CA GLU A 112 14.48 0.15 3.72
C GLU A 112 14.45 0.06 2.19
N HIS A 113 13.26 -0.09 1.62
CA HIS A 113 13.04 -0.21 0.19
C HIS A 113 12.45 1.05 -0.46
N ILE A 114 12.55 2.19 0.24
CA ILE A 114 12.27 3.51 -0.33
C ILE A 114 13.57 4.05 -0.90
N GLU A 115 13.69 4.04 -2.21
CA GLU A 115 14.88 4.50 -2.93
C GLU A 115 14.52 5.67 -3.84
N ALA A 116 15.27 6.76 -3.76
CA ALA A 116 15.08 7.92 -4.63
C ALA A 116 16.42 8.34 -5.26
N SER A 117 16.44 8.45 -6.57
CA SER A 117 17.63 8.88 -7.33
C SER A 117 17.22 9.45 -8.69
N ASN A 118 17.84 10.57 -9.09
CA ASN A 118 17.64 11.17 -10.40
C ASN A 118 16.17 11.34 -10.81
N ARG A 119 15.34 11.83 -9.93
CA ARG A 119 13.88 11.97 -10.08
C ARG A 119 13.12 10.65 -10.22
N ARG A 120 13.75 9.52 -9.97
CA ARG A 120 13.09 8.24 -9.94
C ARG A 120 12.91 7.80 -8.49
N LEU A 121 11.68 7.44 -8.14
CA LEU A 121 11.31 6.87 -6.86
C LEU A 121 10.95 5.41 -7.06
N LYS A 122 11.51 4.54 -6.22
CA LYS A 122 11.13 3.14 -6.09
C LYS A 122 10.67 2.90 -4.66
N ILE A 123 9.53 2.24 -4.50
CA ILE A 123 9.03 1.76 -3.22
C ILE A 123 8.58 0.31 -3.34
N VAL A 124 8.70 -0.43 -2.26
CA VAL A 124 8.12 -1.77 -2.13
C VAL A 124 7.02 -1.69 -1.08
N GLN A 125 5.84 -2.15 -1.45
CA GLN A 125 4.64 -2.05 -0.61
C GLN A 125 3.86 -3.36 -0.57
N ALA A 126 3.12 -3.55 0.53
CA ALA A 126 2.19 -4.65 0.69
C ALA A 126 0.83 -4.14 1.14
N PHE A 127 -0.23 -4.81 0.70
CA PHE A 127 -1.60 -4.48 1.08
C PHE A 127 -2.52 -5.69 0.93
N ASP A 128 -3.65 -5.64 1.64
CA ASP A 128 -4.73 -6.59 1.45
C ASP A 128 -5.67 -6.09 0.35
N PRO A 129 -5.73 -6.76 -0.83
CA PRO A 129 -6.56 -6.32 -1.95
C PRO A 129 -8.07 -6.35 -1.66
N HIS A 130 -8.49 -7.10 -0.64
CA HIS A 130 -9.89 -7.20 -0.25
C HIS A 130 -10.29 -6.15 0.78
N CYS A 131 -9.37 -5.68 1.60
CA CYS A 131 -9.64 -4.80 2.74
C CYS A 131 -9.23 -3.35 2.52
N ILE A 132 -8.14 -3.09 1.78
CA ILE A 132 -7.55 -1.75 1.64
C ILE A 132 -8.52 -0.67 1.14
N GLN A 133 -9.50 -1.05 0.33
CA GLN A 133 -10.47 -0.12 -0.24
C GLN A 133 -11.60 0.24 0.74
N THR A 134 -11.83 -0.57 1.77
CA THR A 134 -12.98 -0.43 2.67
C THR A 134 -13.08 0.94 3.32
N PRO A 135 -12.03 1.49 3.95
CA PRO A 135 -12.11 2.82 4.55
C PRO A 135 -12.36 3.93 3.53
N GLU A 136 -11.78 3.83 2.34
CA GLU A 136 -11.96 4.81 1.27
C GLU A 136 -13.39 4.79 0.73
N ILE A 137 -13.99 3.62 0.57
CA ILE A 137 -15.38 3.48 0.12
C ILE A 137 -16.34 4.09 1.14
N ILE A 138 -16.13 3.85 2.43
CA ILE A 138 -16.96 4.43 3.49
C ILE A 138 -16.90 5.96 3.44
N ASP A 139 -15.70 6.53 3.34
CA ASP A 139 -15.52 7.97 3.31
C ASP A 139 -16.06 8.59 2.02
N ALA A 140 -15.91 7.91 0.87
CA ALA A 140 -16.47 8.35 -0.41
C ALA A 140 -18.00 8.39 -0.37
N ILE A 141 -18.66 7.38 0.20
CA ILE A 141 -20.12 7.35 0.37
C ILE A 141 -20.57 8.51 1.25
N ARG A 142 -19.90 8.79 2.38
CA ARG A 142 -20.24 9.92 3.25
C ARG A 142 -20.07 11.26 2.55
N ALA A 143 -19.03 11.41 1.75
CA ALA A 143 -18.79 12.61 0.95
C ALA A 143 -19.88 12.80 -0.13
N LEU A 144 -20.23 11.76 -0.87
CA LEU A 144 -21.30 11.79 -1.88
C LEU A 144 -22.67 12.15 -1.27
N CYS A 145 -22.93 11.68 -0.07
CA CYS A 145 -24.17 11.97 0.65
C CYS A 145 -24.10 13.31 1.44
N SER A 146 -23.01 14.03 1.39
CA SER A 146 -22.77 15.27 2.16
C SER A 146 -23.06 15.12 3.65
N VAL A 147 -22.75 13.95 4.21
CA VAL A 147 -23.08 13.61 5.61
C VAL A 147 -22.04 14.19 6.57
N LYS A 148 -20.77 14.27 6.14
CA LYS A 148 -19.66 14.69 6.99
C LYS A 148 -18.57 15.40 6.20
N GLU A 149 -17.87 16.28 6.88
CA GLU A 149 -16.63 16.87 6.40
C GLU A 149 -15.51 15.80 6.33
N LYS A 150 -14.56 16.01 5.43
CA LYS A 150 -13.48 15.03 5.12
C LYS A 150 -12.74 14.56 6.36
N GLU A 151 -12.25 15.49 7.18
CA GLU A 151 -11.43 15.13 8.36
C GLU A 151 -12.25 14.39 9.42
N GLU A 152 -13.49 14.79 9.64
CA GLU A 152 -14.39 14.10 10.56
C GLU A 152 -14.69 12.68 10.09
N SER A 153 -14.94 12.51 8.80
CA SER A 153 -15.18 11.19 8.19
C SER A 153 -13.97 10.28 8.36
N LEU A 154 -12.78 10.74 7.98
CA LEU A 154 -11.53 10.01 8.14
C LEU A 154 -11.32 9.55 9.59
N ASN A 155 -11.44 10.47 10.54
CA ASN A 155 -11.25 10.17 11.96
C ASN A 155 -12.24 9.11 12.46
N GLN A 156 -13.51 9.24 12.07
CA GLN A 156 -14.54 8.28 12.46
C GLN A 156 -14.28 6.89 11.85
N THR A 157 -13.95 6.83 10.57
CA THR A 157 -13.65 5.58 9.89
C THR A 157 -12.44 4.90 10.48
N ASN A 158 -11.34 5.64 10.66
CA ASN A 158 -10.11 5.11 11.24
C ASN A 158 -10.34 4.55 12.66
N LYS A 159 -11.10 5.27 13.48
CA LYS A 159 -11.46 4.82 14.83
C LYS A 159 -12.33 3.55 14.80
N ALA A 160 -13.38 3.54 13.95
CA ALA A 160 -14.31 2.42 13.86
C ALA A 160 -13.64 1.13 13.38
N LEU A 161 -12.75 1.25 12.41
CA LEU A 161 -11.99 0.14 11.85
C LEU A 161 -10.69 -0.16 12.62
N ARG A 162 -10.38 0.58 13.66
CA ARG A 162 -9.15 0.45 14.48
C ARG A 162 -7.89 0.51 13.63
N LEU A 163 -7.81 1.47 12.71
CA LEU A 163 -6.62 1.67 11.91
C LEU A 163 -5.44 2.12 12.77
N LEU A 164 -4.26 1.68 12.38
CA LEU A 164 -3.02 2.19 12.97
C LEU A 164 -2.82 3.66 12.59
N ASN A 165 -2.23 4.41 13.49
CA ASN A 165 -1.85 5.78 13.18
C ASN A 165 -0.73 5.77 12.11
N PRO A 166 -0.66 6.81 11.25
CA PRO A 166 0.49 6.96 10.37
C PRO A 166 1.80 6.97 11.18
N GLY A 167 2.83 6.33 10.68
CA GLY A 167 4.10 6.26 11.40
C GLY A 167 5.04 5.17 10.92
N ILE A 168 6.14 5.02 11.65
CA ILE A 168 7.13 3.97 11.44
C ILE A 168 6.91 2.90 12.52
N TYR A 169 6.80 1.67 12.11
CA TYR A 169 6.51 0.52 12.96
C TYR A 169 7.66 -0.49 12.93
N PRO A 170 7.90 -1.14 14.06
CA PRO A 170 8.90 -2.19 14.16
C PRO A 170 8.57 -3.36 13.25
#